data_aecfdb34fe96b8ef532c7aa3946a2fe2
#
_entry.id   aecfdb34fe96b8ef532c7aa3946a2fe2
#
_cell.length_a   1.000
_cell.length_b   1.000
_cell.length_c   1.000
_cell.angle_alpha   90.00
_cell.angle_beta   90.00
_cell.angle_gamma   90.00
#
_symmetry.space_group_name_H-M   'P 1'
#
loop_
_entity.id
_entity.type
_entity.pdbx_description
1 polymer ?
#
loop_
_entity_poly.entity_id
_entity_poly.type
_entity_poly.pdbx_seq_one_letter_code
_entity_poly.pdbx_strand_id
1 'polypeptide(L)'
;STGNSGRLTFGTYRKSTGASVPPRDFTVRLYESGATVQGCSAFKAGQVATLDFGNPGQLDAGGVVTRGAGDGIRVDVRAVDTQADYRGRLTQDSHSVNYPVEFAAKGQFRFRAQPVFPANVKAGEYTGALTFVVTYQ
;
A
#
# COMPACT_ATOMS: atom_id res chain seq x y z
N SER A 1 -2.60 16.45 11.99
CA SER A 1 -1.26 16.13 12.50
C SER A 1 -0.62 15.04 11.66
N THR A 2 0.68 15.13 11.49
CA THR A 2 1.44 14.06 10.88
C THR A 2 1.71 13.00 11.94
N GLY A 3 1.31 11.77 11.64
CA GLY A 3 1.58 10.62 12.48
C GLY A 3 2.82 9.89 12.06
N ASN A 4 2.72 8.59 11.90
CA ASN A 4 3.82 7.72 11.55
C ASN A 4 3.98 7.60 10.04
N SER A 5 5.19 7.27 9.61
CA SER A 5 5.45 6.88 8.24
C SER A 5 5.98 5.46 8.21
N GLY A 6 5.87 4.82 7.07
CA GLY A 6 6.34 3.46 6.91
C GLY A 6 6.62 3.13 5.47
N ARG A 7 7.19 1.96 5.25
CA ARG A 7 7.49 1.45 3.92
C ARG A 7 7.03 0.00 3.82
N LEU A 8 6.29 -0.28 2.76
CA LEU A 8 5.89 -1.64 2.41
C LEU A 8 6.79 -2.14 1.31
N THR A 9 7.29 -3.37 1.46
CA THR A 9 8.03 -4.04 0.42
C THR A 9 7.22 -5.24 -0.03
N PHE A 10 7.09 -5.41 -1.34
CA PHE A 10 6.26 -6.48 -1.89
C PHE A 10 7.05 -7.76 -2.15
N GLY A 11 8.30 -7.80 -1.75
CA GLY A 11 9.17 -8.92 -2.02
C GLY A 11 9.61 -8.95 -3.48
N THR A 12 10.18 -10.07 -3.88
CA THR A 12 10.64 -10.28 -5.23
C THR A 12 9.63 -11.16 -5.97
N TYR A 13 9.16 -10.66 -7.11
CA TYR A 13 8.31 -11.42 -8.01
C TYR A 13 9.16 -11.93 -9.17
N ARG A 14 8.80 -13.10 -9.64
CA ARG A 14 9.44 -13.65 -10.84
C ARG A 14 8.36 -13.98 -11.85
N LYS A 15 8.46 -13.40 -13.04
CA LYS A 15 7.60 -13.78 -14.13
C LYS A 15 8.16 -15.01 -14.82
N SER A 16 7.38 -16.07 -14.85
CA SER A 16 7.64 -17.23 -15.71
C SER A 16 6.71 -17.20 -16.93
N THR A 17 7.14 -17.82 -18.00
CA THR A 17 6.41 -17.83 -19.26
C THR A 17 5.00 -18.40 -19.06
N GLY A 18 3.98 -17.62 -19.43
CA GLY A 18 2.59 -18.06 -19.42
C GLY A 18 1.91 -18.08 -18.06
N ALA A 19 2.58 -17.73 -16.98
CA ALA A 19 1.99 -17.75 -15.66
C ALA A 19 1.43 -16.38 -15.28
N SER A 20 0.22 -16.35 -14.71
CA SER A 20 -0.28 -15.17 -13.99
C SER A 20 0.07 -15.30 -12.51
N VAL A 21 0.34 -14.18 -11.87
CA VAL A 21 0.61 -14.16 -10.44
C VAL A 21 -0.68 -13.79 -9.72
N PRO A 22 -1.15 -14.64 -8.79
CA PRO A 22 -2.38 -14.36 -8.07
C PRO A 22 -2.20 -13.17 -7.12
N PRO A 23 -3.29 -12.49 -6.77
CA PRO A 23 -3.23 -11.42 -5.79
C PRO A 23 -2.85 -11.96 -4.41
N ARG A 24 -2.18 -11.14 -3.62
CA ARG A 24 -1.81 -11.45 -2.25
C ARG A 24 -2.36 -10.38 -1.33
N ASP A 25 -2.92 -10.82 -0.21
CA ASP A 25 -3.32 -9.92 0.85
C ASP A 25 -2.15 -9.72 1.81
N PHE A 26 -2.02 -8.50 2.29
CA PHE A 26 -1.02 -8.17 3.30
C PHE A 26 -1.61 -7.18 4.30
N THR A 27 -1.02 -7.14 5.48
CA THR A 27 -1.48 -6.30 6.57
C THR A 27 -0.41 -5.31 6.95
N VAL A 28 -0.79 -4.04 7.02
CA VAL A 28 0.03 -2.98 7.59
C VAL A 28 -0.33 -2.86 9.05
N ARG A 29 0.67 -2.95 9.92
CA ARG A 29 0.47 -2.77 11.36
C ARG A 29 1.24 -1.55 11.83
N LEU A 30 0.54 -0.70 12.56
CA LEU A 30 1.12 0.51 13.13
C LEU A 30 1.32 0.31 14.62
N TYR A 31 2.47 0.77 15.10
CA TYR A 31 2.82 0.75 16.52
C TYR A 31 3.21 2.15 16.93
N GLU A 32 2.86 2.53 18.15
CA GLU A 32 3.41 3.75 18.73
C GLU A 32 4.90 3.57 18.99
N SER A 33 5.64 4.66 18.96
CA SER A 33 7.08 4.63 19.22
C SER A 33 7.36 3.98 20.58
N GLY A 34 8.16 2.92 20.59
CA GLY A 34 8.50 2.17 21.79
C GLY A 34 7.43 1.18 22.27
N ALA A 35 6.29 1.09 21.58
CA ALA A 35 5.23 0.16 21.98
C ALA A 35 5.46 -1.24 21.42
N THR A 36 5.06 -2.26 22.19
CA THR A 36 5.08 -3.65 21.76
C THR A 36 3.72 -4.13 21.29
N VAL A 37 2.67 -3.33 21.50
CA VAL A 37 1.29 -3.64 21.10
C VAL A 37 0.92 -2.72 19.95
N GLN A 38 0.34 -3.29 18.89
CA GLN A 38 -0.11 -2.47 17.76
C GLN A 38 -1.25 -1.55 18.17
N GLY A 39 -1.32 -0.39 17.53
CA GLY A 39 -2.36 0.59 17.75
C GLY A 39 -1.79 1.99 17.93
N CYS A 40 -2.69 2.96 17.94
CA CYS A 40 -2.35 4.37 18.04
C CYS A 40 -3.28 5.06 19.05
N SER A 41 -2.79 5.31 20.26
CA SER A 41 -3.58 5.99 21.29
C SER A 41 -3.69 7.52 21.06
N ALA A 42 -2.87 8.07 20.15
CA ALA A 42 -2.90 9.48 19.81
C ALA A 42 -4.16 9.89 19.03
N PHE A 43 -4.88 8.94 18.47
CA PHE A 43 -6.11 9.23 17.74
C PHE A 43 -7.22 9.62 18.69
N LYS A 44 -7.98 10.64 18.31
CA LYS A 44 -9.13 11.13 19.07
C LYS A 44 -10.42 10.76 18.37
N ALA A 45 -11.47 10.50 19.13
CA ALA A 45 -12.78 10.14 18.59
C ALA A 45 -13.28 11.22 17.62
N GLY A 46 -13.92 10.80 16.54
CA GLY A 46 -14.47 11.69 15.51
C GLY A 46 -13.47 12.17 14.48
N GLN A 47 -12.21 11.81 14.61
CA GLN A 47 -11.20 12.14 13.61
C GLN A 47 -11.19 11.13 12.47
N VAL A 48 -10.55 11.53 11.37
CA VAL A 48 -10.30 10.67 10.22
C VAL A 48 -8.80 10.41 10.16
N ALA A 49 -8.42 9.16 9.99
CA ALA A 49 -7.04 8.77 9.76
C ALA A 49 -6.84 8.55 8.26
N THR A 50 -5.77 9.11 7.74
CA THR A 50 -5.44 9.01 6.32
C THR A 50 -4.10 8.30 6.14
N LEU A 51 -4.07 7.26 5.32
CA LEU A 51 -2.84 6.67 4.82
C LEU A 51 -2.58 7.29 3.47
N ASP A 52 -1.49 8.05 3.36
CA ASP A 52 -1.12 8.77 2.15
C ASP A 52 0.11 8.12 1.51
N PHE A 53 -0.07 7.66 0.29
CA PHE A 53 0.97 7.01 -0.52
C PHE A 53 1.49 7.95 -1.61
N GLY A 54 1.28 9.25 -1.48
CA GLY A 54 1.61 10.24 -2.50
C GLY A 54 3.07 10.65 -2.60
N ASN A 55 4.00 9.87 -2.03
CA ASN A 55 5.42 10.15 -2.20
C ASN A 55 5.79 10.12 -3.69
N PRO A 56 6.44 11.18 -4.22
CA PRO A 56 6.70 11.27 -5.65
C PRO A 56 7.51 10.11 -6.21
N GLY A 57 7.14 9.66 -7.39
CA GLY A 57 7.88 8.65 -8.16
C GLY A 57 7.51 7.21 -7.85
N GLN A 58 6.69 6.95 -6.84
CA GLN A 58 6.34 5.57 -6.51
C GLN A 58 5.04 5.08 -7.15
N LEU A 59 4.18 5.99 -7.58
CA LEU A 59 2.91 5.65 -8.23
C LEU A 59 2.80 6.37 -9.57
N ASP A 60 2.24 5.69 -10.56
CA ASP A 60 1.77 6.33 -11.79
C ASP A 60 0.31 5.92 -12.04
N ALA A 61 -0.19 6.10 -13.23
CA ALA A 61 -1.57 5.76 -13.57
C ALA A 61 -1.82 4.24 -13.51
N GLY A 62 -0.79 3.43 -13.64
CA GLY A 62 -0.89 1.97 -13.61
C GLY A 62 -0.73 1.33 -12.24
N GLY A 63 -0.34 2.09 -11.23
CA GLY A 63 -0.12 1.58 -9.89
C GLY A 63 1.30 1.81 -9.39
N VAL A 64 1.79 0.90 -8.54
CA VAL A 64 3.12 1.01 -7.94
C VAL A 64 4.19 0.68 -8.98
N VAL A 65 5.12 1.61 -9.17
CA VAL A 65 6.24 1.47 -10.09
C VAL A 65 7.23 0.45 -9.53
N THR A 66 7.66 -0.49 -10.35
CA THR A 66 8.63 -1.51 -9.95
C THR A 66 10.00 -1.25 -10.57
N ARG A 67 11.01 -1.89 -10.00
CA ARG A 67 12.39 -1.84 -10.46
C ARG A 67 12.88 -3.27 -10.72
N GLY A 68 13.78 -3.42 -11.67
CA GLY A 68 14.38 -4.72 -12.02
C GLY A 68 14.21 -5.04 -13.49
N ALA A 69 14.11 -6.33 -13.81
CA ALA A 69 14.09 -6.84 -15.18
C ALA A 69 12.83 -6.45 -15.97
N GLY A 70 11.82 -5.99 -15.30
CA GLY A 70 10.51 -5.77 -15.91
C GLY A 70 10.09 -4.32 -15.97
N ASP A 71 10.75 -3.49 -16.75
CA ASP A 71 10.24 -2.14 -17.00
C ASP A 71 8.80 -2.22 -17.48
N GLY A 72 7.95 -1.38 -16.89
CA GLY A 72 6.53 -1.36 -17.22
C GLY A 72 5.67 -2.30 -16.37
N ILE A 73 6.26 -3.17 -15.55
CA ILE A 73 5.48 -3.94 -14.58
C ILE A 73 4.99 -2.98 -13.50
N ARG A 74 3.72 -3.13 -13.12
CA ARG A 74 3.12 -2.36 -12.05
C ARG A 74 2.51 -3.30 -11.02
N VAL A 75 2.45 -2.86 -9.77
CA VAL A 75 1.71 -3.58 -8.74
C VAL A 75 0.43 -2.81 -8.45
N ASP A 76 -0.70 -3.47 -8.66
CA ASP A 76 -2.02 -2.95 -8.29
C ASP A 76 -2.21 -3.20 -6.81
N VAL A 77 -2.27 -2.14 -6.02
CA VAL A 77 -2.47 -2.20 -4.57
C VAL A 77 -3.79 -1.55 -4.24
N ARG A 78 -4.61 -2.27 -3.48
CA ARG A 78 -5.94 -1.80 -3.07
C ARG A 78 -6.18 -2.08 -1.59
N ALA A 79 -6.87 -1.16 -0.92
CA ALA A 79 -7.42 -1.42 0.41
C ALA A 79 -8.55 -2.44 0.31
N VAL A 80 -8.64 -3.36 1.28
CA VAL A 80 -9.70 -4.36 1.33
C VAL A 80 -10.63 -4.20 2.53
N ASP A 81 -10.26 -3.43 3.53
CA ASP A 81 -11.13 -3.16 4.67
C ASP A 81 -12.37 -2.39 4.24
N THR A 82 -13.53 -2.80 4.73
CA THR A 82 -14.80 -2.14 4.37
C THR A 82 -14.91 -0.72 4.89
N GLN A 83 -14.13 -0.36 5.92
CA GLN A 83 -14.08 0.98 6.48
C GLN A 83 -13.23 1.96 5.67
N ALA A 84 -12.46 1.47 4.71
CA ALA A 84 -11.71 2.34 3.81
C ALA A 84 -12.67 3.08 2.89
N ASP A 85 -12.47 4.38 2.72
CA ASP A 85 -13.30 5.19 1.83
C ASP A 85 -12.99 4.97 0.36
N TYR A 86 -11.81 4.43 0.08
CA TYR A 86 -11.38 4.13 -1.28
C TYR A 86 -10.77 2.73 -1.32
N ARG A 87 -11.31 1.88 -2.17
CA ARG A 87 -10.87 0.49 -2.33
C ARG A 87 -10.49 0.16 -3.77
N GLY A 88 -10.25 1.20 -4.57
CA GLY A 88 -9.74 1.04 -5.92
C GLY A 88 -8.22 0.99 -5.95
N ARG A 89 -7.68 0.90 -7.16
CA ARG A 89 -6.23 0.90 -7.37
C ARG A 89 -5.61 2.20 -6.86
N LEU A 90 -4.54 2.09 -6.11
CA LEU A 90 -3.73 3.25 -5.76
C LEU A 90 -2.92 3.70 -6.97
N THR A 91 -3.04 4.98 -7.30
CA THR A 91 -2.38 5.61 -8.44
C THR A 91 -1.86 6.98 -8.03
N GLN A 92 -1.14 7.65 -8.92
CA GLN A 92 -0.67 9.01 -8.66
C GLN A 92 -1.80 10.01 -8.40
N ASP A 93 -3.00 9.76 -8.92
CA ASP A 93 -4.17 10.64 -8.75
C ASP A 93 -5.12 10.16 -7.66
N SER A 94 -4.95 8.95 -7.17
CA SER A 94 -5.77 8.33 -6.12
C SER A 94 -4.86 7.61 -5.15
N HIS A 95 -4.16 8.40 -4.31
CA HIS A 95 -3.07 7.88 -3.49
C HIS A 95 -3.34 7.94 -1.98
N SER A 96 -4.55 8.29 -1.57
CA SER A 96 -4.89 8.39 -0.16
C SER A 96 -6.07 7.49 0.18
N VAL A 97 -6.02 6.86 1.35
CA VAL A 97 -7.13 6.06 1.87
C VAL A 97 -7.46 6.59 3.26
N ASN A 98 -8.73 6.92 3.47
CA ASN A 98 -9.20 7.44 4.75
C ASN A 98 -9.99 6.37 5.50
N TYR A 99 -9.86 6.37 6.80
CA TYR A 99 -10.54 5.43 7.68
C TYR A 99 -11.14 6.18 8.87
N PRO A 100 -12.27 5.69 9.42
CA PRO A 100 -12.72 6.19 10.71
C PRO A 100 -11.63 5.98 11.77
N VAL A 101 -11.47 6.95 12.66
CA VAL A 101 -10.40 6.89 13.65
C VAL A 101 -10.53 5.68 14.58
N GLU A 102 -11.75 5.26 14.88
CA GLU A 102 -11.99 4.10 15.73
C GLU A 102 -11.44 2.82 15.11
N PHE A 103 -11.54 2.70 13.80
CA PHE A 103 -10.93 1.59 13.06
C PHE A 103 -9.42 1.73 13.02
N ALA A 104 -8.94 2.92 12.68
CA ALA A 104 -7.51 3.18 12.53
C ALA A 104 -6.74 3.03 13.84
N ALA A 105 -7.40 3.31 14.97
CA ALA A 105 -6.78 3.19 16.30
C ALA A 105 -6.35 1.76 16.63
N LYS A 106 -6.92 0.76 15.97
CA LYS A 106 -6.49 -0.63 16.12
C LYS A 106 -5.13 -0.89 15.49
N GLY A 107 -4.68 0.01 14.61
CA GLY A 107 -3.35 -0.07 13.99
C GLY A 107 -3.19 -1.20 12.99
N GLN A 108 -4.27 -1.65 12.37
CA GLN A 108 -4.23 -2.73 11.41
C GLN A 108 -5.03 -2.37 10.16
N PHE A 109 -4.35 -2.43 9.01
CA PHE A 109 -4.93 -2.09 7.72
C PHE A 109 -4.60 -3.19 6.73
N ARG A 110 -5.61 -3.68 6.02
CA ARG A 110 -5.41 -4.76 5.06
C ARG A 110 -5.47 -4.25 3.63
N PHE A 111 -4.58 -4.77 2.82
CA PHE A 111 -4.45 -4.42 1.41
C PHE A 111 -4.28 -5.69 0.60
N ARG A 112 -4.55 -5.55 -0.70
CA ARG A 112 -4.32 -6.61 -1.68
C ARG A 112 -3.41 -6.07 -2.76
N ALA A 113 -2.36 -6.84 -3.09
CA ALA A 113 -1.40 -6.50 -4.13
C ALA A 113 -1.43 -7.55 -5.22
N GLN A 114 -1.46 -7.09 -6.47
CA GLN A 114 -1.40 -7.97 -7.62
C GLN A 114 -0.50 -7.36 -8.69
N PRO A 115 0.54 -8.07 -9.14
CA PRO A 115 1.35 -7.57 -10.23
C PRO A 115 0.58 -7.62 -11.55
N VAL A 116 0.80 -6.60 -12.37
CA VAL A 116 0.21 -6.48 -13.70
C VAL A 116 1.36 -6.42 -14.71
N PHE A 117 1.40 -7.40 -15.59
CA PHE A 117 2.47 -7.52 -16.58
C PHE A 117 2.01 -6.99 -17.93
N PRO A 118 2.79 -6.09 -18.56
CA PRO A 118 2.53 -5.73 -19.95
C PRO A 118 2.84 -6.90 -20.88
N ALA A 119 2.32 -6.83 -22.12
CA ALA A 119 2.39 -7.93 -23.07
C ALA A 119 3.83 -8.39 -23.40
N ASN A 120 4.78 -7.47 -23.39
CA ASN A 120 6.16 -7.72 -23.83
C ASN A 120 7.16 -7.70 -22.68
N VAL A 121 6.73 -8.01 -21.46
CA VAL A 121 7.64 -7.99 -20.33
C VAL A 121 8.60 -9.19 -20.39
N LYS A 122 9.87 -8.92 -20.11
CA LYS A 122 10.87 -9.98 -20.06
C LYS A 122 10.70 -10.80 -18.79
N ALA A 123 11.05 -12.09 -18.87
CA ALA A 123 11.16 -12.92 -17.69
C ALA A 123 12.31 -12.39 -16.82
N GLY A 124 12.15 -12.47 -15.52
CA GLY A 124 13.16 -12.02 -14.57
C GLY A 124 12.54 -11.57 -13.26
N GLU A 125 13.37 -11.03 -12.38
CA GLU A 125 12.96 -10.57 -11.08
C GLU A 125 12.71 -9.06 -11.10
N TYR A 126 11.72 -8.63 -10.32
CA TYR A 126 11.42 -7.22 -10.12
C TYR A 126 10.92 -7.02 -8.69
N THR A 127 11.15 -5.82 -8.17
CA THR A 127 10.75 -5.48 -6.81
C THR A 127 9.92 -4.20 -6.82
N GLY A 128 9.02 -4.09 -5.88
CA GLY A 128 8.25 -2.88 -5.65
C GLY A 128 8.23 -2.53 -4.17
N ALA A 129 8.18 -1.26 -3.90
CA ALA A 129 8.06 -0.75 -2.54
C ALA A 129 7.13 0.47 -2.56
N LEU A 130 6.45 0.67 -1.44
CA LEU A 130 5.49 1.75 -1.30
C LEU A 130 5.67 2.38 0.08
N THR A 131 6.06 3.65 0.10
CA THR A 131 6.15 4.40 1.35
C THR A 131 4.83 5.12 1.60
N PHE A 132 4.49 5.31 2.86
CA PHE A 132 3.26 5.99 3.23
C PHE A 132 3.48 6.85 4.47
N VAL A 133 2.61 7.85 4.61
CA VAL A 133 2.55 8.71 5.79
C VAL A 133 1.15 8.61 6.36
N VAL A 134 1.06 8.42 7.66
CA VAL A 134 -0.22 8.40 8.38
C VAL A 134 -0.45 9.80 8.94
N THR A 135 -1.59 10.39 8.59
CA THR A 135 -2.03 11.65 9.15
C THR A 135 -3.42 11.47 9.77
N TYR A 136 -3.78 12.34 10.70
CA TYR A 136 -5.09 12.30 11.34
C TYR A 136 -5.54 13.70 11.70
N GLN A 137 -6.83 13.89 11.58
CA GLN A 137 -7.48 15.18 11.85
C GLN A 137 -8.72 15.01 12.69
#